data_c96978612ed119e2a399935b152d05d5
#
_entry.id   c96978612ed119e2a399935b152d05d5
#
_cell.length_a   1.000
_cell.length_b   1.000
_cell.length_c   1.000
_cell.angle_alpha   90.00
_cell.angle_beta   90.00
_cell.angle_gamma   90.00
#
_symmetry.space_group_name_H-M   'P 1'
#
loop_
_entity.id
_entity.type
_entity.pdbx_description
1 polymer ?
#
loop_
_entity_poly.entity_id
_entity_poly.type
_entity_poly.pdbx_seq_one_letter_code
_entity_poly.pdbx_strand_id
1 'polypeptide(L)'
;KNAAGWPETLQRIVRDGHQLANHTYNHKNLNTCSVRTVQAEIDSVQTLITAAGGDENAYIRAPYGNANKTVRSVVRAPLIYWSVDPEDWDAKQHVSVLPRVLHGAAPGAVILMHDMSENSVTCALRAVDALRAEGYRFCTVTELAAEAGVALLPGGV
;
A
#
# COMPACT_ATOMS: atom_id res chain seq x y z
N LYS A 1 -5.64 2.48 12.20
CA LYS A 1 -6.64 2.52 13.27
C LYS A 1 -7.68 1.42 13.10
N ASN A 2 -8.36 1.36 11.95
CA ASN A 2 -9.40 0.35 11.70
C ASN A 2 -8.87 -1.08 11.86
N ALA A 3 -7.67 -1.35 11.39
CA ALA A 3 -7.01 -2.66 11.48
C ALA A 3 -6.91 -3.21 12.93
N ALA A 4 -6.86 -2.35 13.95
CA ALA A 4 -6.81 -2.78 15.35
C ALA A 4 -8.06 -3.55 15.80
N GLY A 5 -9.20 -3.33 15.14
CA GLY A 5 -10.44 -4.06 15.40
C GLY A 5 -10.57 -5.40 14.66
N TRP A 6 -9.60 -5.74 13.79
CA TRP A 6 -9.69 -6.88 12.88
C TRP A 6 -8.41 -7.73 12.85
N PRO A 7 -7.89 -8.21 14.00
CA PRO A 7 -6.63 -8.94 14.06
C PRO A 7 -6.66 -10.24 13.23
N GLU A 8 -7.77 -10.95 13.22
CA GLU A 8 -7.93 -12.19 12.44
C GLU A 8 -7.84 -11.93 10.92
N THR A 9 -8.36 -10.77 10.46
CA THR A 9 -8.24 -10.37 9.06
C THR A 9 -6.79 -10.10 8.69
N LEU A 10 -6.03 -9.41 9.55
CA LEU A 10 -4.60 -9.18 9.32
C LEU A 10 -3.82 -10.50 9.26
N GLN A 11 -4.08 -11.43 10.19
CA GLN A 11 -3.47 -12.76 10.19
C GLN A 11 -3.82 -13.54 8.91
N ARG A 12 -5.07 -13.44 8.44
CA ARG A 12 -5.49 -14.06 7.20
C ARG A 12 -4.75 -13.50 5.99
N ILE A 13 -4.58 -12.18 5.89
CA ILE A 13 -3.82 -11.52 4.82
C ILE A 13 -2.40 -12.11 4.74
N VAL A 14 -1.70 -12.23 5.87
CA VAL A 14 -0.36 -12.80 5.93
C VAL A 14 -0.37 -14.28 5.54
N ARG A 15 -1.27 -15.08 6.12
CA ARG A 15 -1.38 -16.51 5.85
C ARG A 15 -1.69 -16.82 4.38
N ASP A 16 -2.50 -15.97 3.74
CA ASP A 16 -2.90 -16.14 2.34
C ASP A 16 -1.81 -15.62 1.36
N GLY A 17 -0.62 -15.22 1.88
CA GLY A 17 0.56 -14.84 1.08
C GLY A 17 0.58 -13.38 0.63
N HIS A 18 -0.29 -12.53 1.17
CA HIS A 18 -0.26 -11.10 0.88
C HIS A 18 0.70 -10.35 1.80
N GLN A 19 1.25 -9.24 1.33
CA GLN A 19 2.16 -8.41 2.09
C GLN A 19 1.41 -7.31 2.84
N LEU A 20 1.50 -7.31 4.19
CA LEU A 20 1.06 -6.18 5.00
C LEU A 20 2.08 -5.04 4.91
N ALA A 21 1.58 -3.82 4.77
CA ALA A 21 2.38 -2.61 4.81
C ALA A 21 1.73 -1.55 5.72
N ASN A 22 2.52 -0.57 6.13
CA ASN A 22 2.14 0.46 7.08
C ASN A 22 1.61 1.69 6.35
N HIS A 23 0.41 2.13 6.72
CA HIS A 23 -0.22 3.33 6.16
C HIS A 23 -0.57 4.37 7.24
N THR A 24 0.19 4.37 8.34
CA THR A 24 -0.02 5.17 9.55
C THR A 24 -1.30 4.83 10.33
N TYR A 25 -1.38 5.25 11.58
CA TYR A 25 -2.49 4.89 12.45
C TYR A 25 -3.74 5.77 12.21
N ASN A 26 -3.56 7.08 12.10
CA ASN A 26 -4.66 8.06 11.94
C ASN A 26 -4.70 8.71 10.56
N HIS A 27 -3.94 8.21 9.57
CA HIS A 27 -3.92 8.74 8.20
C HIS A 27 -3.56 10.24 8.15
N LYS A 28 -2.63 10.70 8.98
CA LYS A 28 -2.19 12.10 9.01
C LYS A 28 -1.29 12.43 7.84
N ASN A 29 -1.37 13.67 7.34
CA ASN A 29 -0.35 14.18 6.42
C ASN A 29 0.97 14.32 7.20
N LEU A 30 1.91 13.41 6.97
CA LEU A 30 3.15 13.32 7.72
C LEU A 30 4.02 14.58 7.57
N ASN A 31 3.90 15.29 6.44
CA ASN A 31 4.67 16.52 6.19
C ASN A 31 4.34 17.65 7.17
N THR A 32 3.18 17.60 7.83
CA THR A 32 2.74 18.58 8.81
C THR A 32 2.91 18.13 10.25
N CYS A 33 3.49 16.94 10.45
CA CYS A 33 3.66 16.33 11.76
C CYS A 33 5.06 16.58 12.33
N SER A 34 5.17 16.63 13.66
CA SER A 34 6.47 16.53 14.33
C SER A 34 7.08 15.14 14.12
N VAL A 35 8.42 15.03 14.19
CA VAL A 35 9.13 13.74 14.13
C VAL A 35 8.55 12.72 15.11
N ARG A 36 8.30 13.15 16.35
CA ARG A 36 7.69 12.29 17.38
C ARG A 36 6.32 11.77 16.96
N THR A 37 5.51 12.60 16.32
CA THR A 37 4.18 12.20 15.82
C THR A 37 4.33 11.23 14.66
N VAL A 38 5.24 11.48 13.71
CA VAL A 38 5.52 10.55 12.60
C VAL A 38 5.88 9.17 13.13
N GLN A 39 6.81 9.09 14.08
CA GLN A 39 7.21 7.84 14.70
C GLN A 39 6.04 7.13 15.38
N ALA A 40 5.26 7.83 16.21
CA ALA A 40 4.11 7.25 16.89
C ALA A 40 3.03 6.71 15.93
N GLU A 41 2.77 7.41 14.83
CA GLU A 41 1.82 6.98 13.78
C GLU A 41 2.28 5.66 13.11
N ILE A 42 3.59 5.52 12.88
CA ILE A 42 4.18 4.34 12.26
C ILE A 42 4.28 3.19 13.26
N ASP A 43 4.82 3.42 14.45
CA ASP A 43 5.07 2.38 15.46
C ASP A 43 3.76 1.71 15.92
N SER A 44 2.67 2.49 16.03
CA SER A 44 1.35 1.97 16.39
C SER A 44 0.82 0.94 15.38
N VAL A 45 1.09 1.13 14.10
CA VAL A 45 0.66 0.18 13.06
C VAL A 45 1.65 -0.96 12.92
N GLN A 46 2.95 -0.68 13.07
CA GLN A 46 3.99 -1.71 13.03
C GLN A 46 3.74 -2.80 14.09
N THR A 47 3.33 -2.39 15.29
CA THR A 47 2.95 -3.33 16.36
C THR A 47 1.82 -4.27 15.92
N LEU A 48 0.81 -3.76 15.20
CA LEU A 48 -0.30 -4.59 14.70
C LEU A 48 0.15 -5.56 13.60
N ILE A 49 1.02 -5.10 12.70
CA ILE A 49 1.57 -5.91 11.61
C ILE A 49 2.40 -7.06 12.17
N THR A 50 3.30 -6.78 13.11
CA THR A 50 4.14 -7.80 13.77
C THR A 50 3.29 -8.80 14.56
N ALA A 51 2.27 -8.33 15.28
CA ALA A 51 1.35 -9.20 16.02
C ALA A 51 0.53 -10.13 15.10
N ALA A 52 0.31 -9.73 13.85
CA ALA A 52 -0.34 -10.55 12.83
C ALA A 52 0.59 -11.55 12.13
N GLY A 53 1.89 -11.55 12.43
CA GLY A 53 2.90 -12.37 11.76
C GLY A 53 3.47 -11.73 10.49
N GLY A 54 3.24 -10.43 10.27
CA GLY A 54 3.83 -9.67 9.17
C GLY A 54 5.27 -9.23 9.47
N ASP A 55 5.88 -8.54 8.51
CA ASP A 55 7.28 -8.10 8.56
C ASP A 55 7.53 -7.13 9.73
N GLU A 56 8.64 -7.33 10.46
CA GLU A 56 9.09 -6.44 11.53
C GLU A 56 9.52 -5.05 11.03
N ASN A 57 9.83 -4.94 9.74
CA ASN A 57 10.17 -3.71 9.04
C ASN A 57 9.25 -3.48 7.84
N ALA A 58 7.94 -3.58 8.07
CA ALA A 58 6.94 -3.44 7.02
C ALA A 58 7.10 -2.13 6.25
N TYR A 59 7.02 -2.21 4.93
CA TYR A 59 7.10 -1.04 4.06
C TYR A 59 6.04 0.00 4.42
N ILE A 60 6.32 1.26 4.11
CA ILE A 60 5.44 2.37 4.45
C ILE A 60 4.89 2.98 3.17
N ARG A 61 3.58 3.14 3.11
CA ARG A 61 2.94 4.06 2.16
C ARG A 61 2.48 5.28 2.94
N ALA A 62 3.09 6.43 2.69
CA ALA A 62 2.70 7.66 3.36
C ALA A 62 1.30 8.11 2.89
N PRO A 63 0.41 8.54 3.80
CA PRO A 63 -0.86 9.15 3.42
C PRO A 63 -0.67 10.27 2.39
N TYR A 64 -1.57 10.34 1.42
CA TYR A 64 -1.52 11.31 0.31
C TYR A 64 -0.25 11.21 -0.57
N GLY A 65 0.57 10.18 -0.42
CA GLY A 65 1.89 10.12 -1.04
C GLY A 65 2.90 11.14 -0.50
N ASN A 66 2.63 11.77 0.64
CA ASN A 66 3.39 12.91 1.15
C ASN A 66 4.48 12.48 2.14
N ALA A 67 5.73 12.47 1.69
CA ALA A 67 6.91 12.26 2.53
C ALA A 67 8.04 13.22 2.14
N ASN A 68 8.16 14.34 2.86
CA ASN A 68 9.25 15.29 2.68
C ASN A 68 10.59 14.75 3.23
N LYS A 69 11.67 15.51 3.08
CA LYS A 69 13.00 15.11 3.52
C LYS A 69 13.06 14.74 5.01
N THR A 70 12.33 15.46 5.86
CA THR A 70 12.27 15.19 7.30
C THR A 70 11.60 13.84 7.58
N VAL A 71 10.44 13.58 6.94
CA VAL A 71 9.77 12.28 7.06
C VAL A 71 10.69 11.15 6.61
N ARG A 72 11.30 11.28 5.43
CA ARG A 72 12.23 10.27 4.88
C ARG A 72 13.43 9.99 5.79
N SER A 73 13.95 11.00 6.49
CA SER A 73 15.12 10.83 7.38
C SER A 73 14.80 10.12 8.69
N VAL A 74 13.53 10.00 9.08
CA VAL A 74 13.13 9.38 10.34
C VAL A 74 12.39 8.05 10.19
N VAL A 75 11.94 7.70 8.98
CA VAL A 75 11.35 6.40 8.72
C VAL A 75 12.45 5.34 8.54
N ARG A 76 12.22 4.14 9.13
CA ARG A 76 13.20 3.05 9.16
C ARG A 76 12.94 1.97 8.12
N ALA A 77 11.89 2.13 7.32
CA ALA A 77 11.50 1.20 6.27
C ALA A 77 11.41 1.91 4.91
N PRO A 78 11.43 1.19 3.80
CA PRO A 78 11.21 1.77 2.48
C PRO A 78 9.83 2.43 2.36
N LEU A 79 9.79 3.53 1.59
CA LEU A 79 8.55 4.21 1.21
C LEU A 79 8.11 3.69 -0.14
N ILE A 80 6.91 3.15 -0.21
CA ILE A 80 6.36 2.57 -1.44
C ILE A 80 5.26 3.47 -2.00
N TYR A 81 5.43 3.84 -3.25
CA TYR A 81 4.47 4.63 -4.02
C TYR A 81 3.74 3.75 -5.05
N TRP A 82 3.21 4.36 -6.08
CA TRP A 82 2.49 3.70 -7.17
C TRP A 82 2.87 4.32 -8.51
N SER A 83 2.68 3.55 -9.56
CA SER A 83 2.84 4.00 -10.94
C SER A 83 1.49 4.20 -11.64
N VAL A 84 0.41 3.63 -11.08
CA VAL A 84 -0.94 3.74 -11.61
C VAL A 84 -1.88 4.20 -10.50
N ASP A 85 -2.51 5.36 -10.70
CA ASP A 85 -3.56 5.91 -9.83
C ASP A 85 -4.86 6.01 -10.63
N PRO A 86 -5.82 5.11 -10.44
CA PRO A 86 -7.10 5.17 -11.11
C PRO A 86 -8.08 6.17 -10.48
N GLU A 87 -7.68 6.87 -9.42
CA GLU A 87 -8.49 7.84 -8.67
C GLU A 87 -9.80 7.23 -8.14
N ASP A 88 -9.77 5.99 -7.65
CA ASP A 88 -10.92 5.27 -7.13
C ASP A 88 -11.50 5.88 -5.85
N TRP A 89 -10.73 6.74 -5.19
CA TRP A 89 -11.11 7.54 -4.04
C TRP A 89 -12.03 8.72 -4.40
N ASP A 90 -12.08 9.15 -5.67
CA ASP A 90 -12.98 10.22 -6.14
C ASP A 90 -14.27 9.60 -6.71
N ALA A 91 -15.39 9.82 -6.02
CA ALA A 91 -16.70 9.34 -6.43
C ALA A 91 -17.11 9.78 -7.86
N LYS A 92 -16.57 10.90 -8.36
CA LYS A 92 -16.81 11.37 -9.74
C LYS A 92 -16.13 10.50 -10.80
N GLN A 93 -15.13 9.69 -10.41
CA GLN A 93 -14.34 8.86 -11.31
C GLN A 93 -14.81 7.39 -11.34
N HIS A 94 -15.84 7.01 -10.60
CA HIS A 94 -16.24 5.61 -10.39
C HIS A 94 -16.42 4.81 -11.68
N VAL A 95 -16.96 5.42 -12.75
CA VAL A 95 -17.16 4.74 -14.04
C VAL A 95 -15.89 4.53 -14.84
N SER A 96 -14.83 5.26 -14.52
CA SER A 96 -13.53 5.24 -15.22
C SER A 96 -12.44 4.47 -14.47
N VAL A 97 -12.68 4.02 -13.24
CA VAL A 97 -11.68 3.32 -12.40
C VAL A 97 -11.13 2.08 -13.11
N LEU A 98 -11.99 1.13 -13.48
CA LEU A 98 -11.55 -0.10 -14.15
C LEU A 98 -10.82 0.16 -15.47
N PRO A 99 -11.34 0.98 -16.42
CA PRO A 99 -10.59 1.34 -17.63
C PRO A 99 -9.21 1.95 -17.35
N ARG A 100 -9.08 2.81 -16.32
CA ARG A 100 -7.79 3.42 -15.96
C ARG A 100 -6.80 2.39 -15.42
N VAL A 101 -7.26 1.45 -14.58
CA VAL A 101 -6.41 0.34 -14.12
C VAL A 101 -5.89 -0.47 -15.29
N LEU A 102 -6.78 -0.90 -16.20
CA LEU A 102 -6.39 -1.73 -17.35
C LEU A 102 -5.47 -0.98 -18.32
N HIS A 103 -5.73 0.30 -18.57
CA HIS A 103 -4.89 1.12 -19.44
C HIS A 103 -3.49 1.39 -18.84
N GLY A 104 -3.41 1.58 -17.52
CA GLY A 104 -2.15 1.85 -16.82
C GLY A 104 -1.34 0.60 -16.50
N ALA A 105 -1.94 -0.58 -16.59
CA ALA A 105 -1.28 -1.83 -16.26
C ALA A 105 -0.12 -2.13 -17.22
N ALA A 106 1.04 -2.43 -16.66
CA ALA A 106 2.25 -2.84 -17.38
C ALA A 106 3.07 -3.76 -16.47
N PRO A 107 3.99 -4.58 -17.01
CA PRO A 107 4.92 -5.34 -16.18
C PRO A 107 5.69 -4.42 -15.23
N GLY A 108 5.67 -4.74 -13.94
CA GLY A 108 6.29 -3.94 -12.89
C GLY A 108 5.43 -2.79 -12.34
N ALA A 109 4.21 -2.61 -12.83
CA ALA A 109 3.32 -1.57 -12.30
C ALA A 109 2.88 -1.85 -10.86
N VAL A 110 2.87 -0.81 -10.05
CA VAL A 110 2.25 -0.78 -8.72
C VAL A 110 0.96 0.03 -8.84
N ILE A 111 -0.18 -0.63 -8.68
CA ILE A 111 -1.51 -0.04 -8.84
C ILE A 111 -2.03 0.37 -7.47
N LEU A 112 -2.40 1.65 -7.31
CA LEU A 112 -3.06 2.14 -6.11
C LEU A 112 -4.55 1.88 -6.19
N MET A 113 -5.12 1.29 -5.15
CA MET A 113 -6.57 1.19 -4.97
C MET A 113 -6.92 1.25 -3.48
N HIS A 114 -8.18 1.53 -3.18
CA HIS A 114 -8.69 1.64 -1.82
C HIS A 114 -9.89 0.70 -1.63
N ASP A 115 -10.11 0.25 -0.39
CA ASP A 115 -11.25 -0.60 -0.01
C ASP A 115 -12.39 0.18 0.68
N MET A 116 -12.43 1.50 0.45
CA MET A 116 -13.39 2.40 1.09
C MET A 116 -14.79 2.39 0.46
N SER A 117 -14.95 1.83 -0.74
CA SER A 117 -16.22 1.77 -1.44
C SER A 117 -16.42 0.41 -2.11
N GLU A 118 -17.68 -0.01 -2.20
CA GLU A 118 -18.06 -1.23 -2.93
C GLU A 118 -17.63 -1.16 -4.41
N ASN A 119 -17.70 0.03 -5.02
CA ASN A 119 -17.25 0.23 -6.39
C ASN A 119 -15.76 -0.04 -6.56
N SER A 120 -14.91 0.50 -5.67
CA SER A 120 -13.46 0.27 -5.70
C SER A 120 -13.14 -1.22 -5.57
N VAL A 121 -13.75 -1.90 -4.61
CA VAL A 121 -13.55 -3.35 -4.41
C VAL A 121 -13.99 -4.14 -5.64
N THR A 122 -15.17 -3.84 -6.19
CA THR A 122 -15.67 -4.50 -7.42
C THR A 122 -14.74 -4.26 -8.61
N CYS A 123 -14.26 -3.03 -8.80
CA CYS A 123 -13.31 -2.71 -9.86
C CYS A 123 -11.97 -3.44 -9.66
N ALA A 124 -11.46 -3.53 -8.42
CA ALA A 124 -10.22 -4.25 -8.12
C ALA A 124 -10.34 -5.74 -8.49
N LEU A 125 -11.41 -6.41 -8.08
CA LEU A 125 -11.64 -7.82 -8.41
C LEU A 125 -11.74 -8.03 -9.93
N ARG A 126 -12.50 -7.20 -10.64
CA ARG A 126 -12.61 -7.26 -12.11
C ARG A 126 -11.29 -6.98 -12.82
N ALA A 127 -10.47 -6.06 -12.29
CA ALA A 127 -9.15 -5.78 -12.82
C ALA A 127 -8.22 -6.99 -12.66
N VAL A 128 -8.25 -7.66 -11.49
CA VAL A 128 -7.48 -8.88 -11.26
C VAL A 128 -7.86 -9.96 -12.28
N ASP A 129 -9.15 -10.21 -12.49
CA ASP A 129 -9.62 -11.23 -13.44
C ASP A 129 -9.19 -10.90 -14.88
N ALA A 130 -9.38 -9.65 -15.32
CA ALA A 130 -9.03 -9.21 -16.66
C ALA A 130 -7.52 -9.30 -16.92
N LEU A 131 -6.69 -8.79 -16.00
CA LEU A 131 -5.25 -8.81 -16.16
C LEU A 131 -4.68 -10.23 -16.11
N ARG A 132 -5.26 -11.13 -15.29
CA ARG A 132 -4.89 -12.55 -15.31
C ARG A 132 -5.24 -13.21 -16.65
N ALA A 133 -6.37 -12.87 -17.25
CA ALA A 133 -6.74 -13.36 -18.56
C ALA A 133 -5.78 -12.89 -19.68
N GLU A 134 -5.16 -11.73 -19.49
CA GLU A 134 -4.10 -11.18 -20.37
C GLU A 134 -2.70 -11.76 -20.06
N GLY A 135 -2.57 -12.66 -19.08
CA GLY A 135 -1.32 -13.33 -18.72
C GLY A 135 -0.50 -12.63 -17.65
N TYR A 136 -1.00 -11.57 -17.03
CA TYR A 136 -0.30 -10.94 -15.90
C TYR A 136 -0.31 -11.86 -14.68
N ARG A 137 0.81 -11.84 -13.95
CA ARG A 137 0.96 -12.42 -12.63
C ARG A 137 0.99 -11.29 -11.59
N PHE A 138 0.26 -11.46 -10.51
CA PHE A 138 0.32 -10.55 -9.36
C PHE A 138 1.38 -11.04 -8.37
N CYS A 139 2.13 -10.13 -7.81
CA CYS A 139 3.15 -10.41 -6.80
C CYS A 139 3.15 -9.33 -5.73
N THR A 140 3.79 -9.61 -4.62
CA THR A 140 4.05 -8.61 -3.57
C THR A 140 5.11 -7.61 -4.01
N VAL A 141 5.19 -6.46 -3.33
CA VAL A 141 6.25 -5.46 -3.61
C VAL A 141 7.63 -6.03 -3.34
N THR A 142 7.78 -6.90 -2.34
CA THR A 142 9.04 -7.61 -2.05
C THR A 142 9.47 -8.49 -3.22
N GLU A 143 8.56 -9.29 -3.75
CA GLU A 143 8.84 -10.15 -4.92
C GLU A 143 9.16 -9.32 -6.16
N LEU A 144 8.40 -8.26 -6.41
CA LEU A 144 8.63 -7.36 -7.53
C LEU A 144 10.02 -6.72 -7.47
N ALA A 145 10.42 -6.20 -6.31
CA ALA A 145 11.75 -5.61 -6.11
C ALA A 145 12.86 -6.65 -6.32
N ALA A 146 12.69 -7.86 -5.83
CA ALA A 146 13.64 -8.95 -6.01
C ALA A 146 13.79 -9.35 -7.49
N GLU A 147 12.69 -9.49 -8.22
CA GLU A 147 12.71 -9.78 -9.65
C GLU A 147 13.36 -8.66 -10.48
N ALA A 148 13.15 -7.41 -10.08
CA ALA A 148 13.76 -6.25 -10.73
C ALA A 148 15.23 -6.00 -10.31
N GLY A 149 15.76 -6.73 -9.34
CA GLY A 149 17.10 -6.51 -8.78
C GLY A 149 17.25 -5.16 -8.06
N VAL A 150 16.16 -4.61 -7.52
CA VAL A 150 16.12 -3.31 -6.86
C VAL A 150 16.23 -3.50 -5.34
N ALA A 151 17.23 -2.82 -4.74
CA ALA A 151 17.34 -2.74 -3.29
C ALA A 151 16.43 -1.62 -2.75
N LEU A 152 15.47 -2.01 -1.89
CA LEU A 152 14.60 -1.05 -1.21
C LEU A 152 15.26 -0.60 0.11
N LEU A 153 15.64 0.68 0.18
CA LEU A 153 16.36 1.26 1.32
C LEU A 153 15.42 2.04 2.25
N PRO A 154 15.69 2.08 3.57
CA PRO A 154 14.93 2.90 4.50
C PRO A 154 14.88 4.37 4.08
N GLY A 155 13.66 4.96 4.10
CA GLY A 155 13.41 6.32 3.62
C GLY A 155 13.64 6.55 2.12
N GLY A 156 14.11 5.53 1.40
CA GLY A 156 14.18 5.49 -0.06
C GLY A 156 12.81 5.29 -0.71
N VAL A 157 12.74 5.57 -1.99
CA VAL A 157 11.52 5.44 -2.83
C VAL A 157 11.83 4.46 -3.94
#